data_cdf34bbabd4e271c681989b7346aced4
#
_entry.id   cdf34bbabd4e271c681989b7346aced4
#
_cell.length_a   1.000
_cell.length_b   1.000
_cell.length_c   1.000
_cell.angle_alpha   90.00
_cell.angle_beta   90.00
_cell.angle_gamma   90.00
#
_symmetry.space_group_name_H-M   'P 1'
#
loop_
_entity.id
_entity.type
_entity.pdbx_description
1 polymer ?
#
loop_
_entity_poly.entity_id
_entity_poly.type
_entity_poly.pdbx_seq_one_letter_code
_entity_poly.pdbx_strand_id
1 'polypeptide(L)'
;MKHKPLIAVVDDDQSVREALENLISSVGFEVRLFASAENFLDSDTPAQTDCAILDVRLPGLSGLELQQRLAVDGQSIPVIVITAQADDKTQDEAVAAGAIAFLKKPVTEEVLLTALDAALKRKTDQQVVS
;
A
#
# COMPACT_ATOMS: atom_id res chain seq x y z
N MET A 1 -10.35 -13.86 18.74
CA MET A 1 -10.83 -13.92 17.34
C MET A 1 -9.85 -13.21 16.44
N LYS A 2 -9.39 -13.90 15.42
CA LYS A 2 -8.39 -13.29 14.53
C LYS A 2 -9.03 -12.35 13.52
N HIS A 3 -8.54 -11.13 13.50
CA HIS A 3 -8.95 -10.13 12.56
C HIS A 3 -8.23 -10.36 11.21
N LYS A 4 -8.96 -10.32 10.12
CA LYS A 4 -8.34 -10.39 8.80
C LYS A 4 -7.55 -9.11 8.54
N PRO A 5 -6.30 -9.22 8.07
CA PRO A 5 -5.57 -8.02 7.69
C PRO A 5 -6.31 -7.24 6.62
N LEU A 6 -6.34 -5.93 6.78
CA LEU A 6 -6.96 -5.01 5.82
C LEU A 6 -5.89 -4.38 4.94
N ILE A 7 -6.01 -4.60 3.64
CA ILE A 7 -5.10 -4.06 2.65
C ILE A 7 -5.82 -2.96 1.88
N ALA A 8 -5.28 -1.75 1.91
CA ALA A 8 -5.82 -0.65 1.12
C ALA A 8 -5.05 -0.57 -0.19
N VAL A 9 -5.77 -0.41 -1.29
CA VAL A 9 -5.18 -0.25 -2.62
C VAL A 9 -5.57 1.12 -3.15
N VAL A 10 -4.58 1.96 -3.44
CA VAL A 10 -4.80 3.30 -3.98
C VAL A 10 -4.16 3.38 -5.36
N ASP A 11 -5.00 3.34 -6.39
CA ASP A 11 -4.58 3.35 -7.78
C ASP A 11 -5.73 3.90 -8.62
N ASP A 12 -5.45 4.82 -9.54
CA ASP A 12 -6.49 5.44 -10.35
C ASP A 12 -6.97 4.56 -11.50
N ASP A 13 -6.28 3.46 -11.79
CA ASP A 13 -6.65 2.53 -12.85
C ASP A 13 -7.57 1.44 -12.31
N GLN A 14 -8.82 1.42 -12.80
CA GLN A 14 -9.80 0.46 -12.34
C GLN A 14 -9.37 -0.98 -12.60
N SER A 15 -8.74 -1.24 -13.73
CA SER A 15 -8.27 -2.60 -14.06
C SER A 15 -7.25 -3.09 -13.05
N VAL A 16 -6.35 -2.22 -12.63
CA VAL A 16 -5.33 -2.56 -11.63
C VAL A 16 -6.00 -2.81 -10.28
N ARG A 17 -6.94 -1.93 -9.88
CA ARG A 17 -7.65 -2.14 -8.61
C ARG A 17 -8.37 -3.48 -8.57
N GLU A 18 -9.09 -3.83 -9.64
CA GLU A 18 -9.83 -5.08 -9.70
C GLU A 18 -8.90 -6.29 -9.66
N ALA A 19 -7.80 -6.24 -10.41
CA ALA A 19 -6.84 -7.34 -10.43
C ALA A 19 -6.21 -7.55 -9.07
N LEU A 20 -5.83 -6.48 -8.37
CA LEU A 20 -5.25 -6.57 -7.04
C LEU A 20 -6.28 -7.05 -6.03
N GLU A 21 -7.52 -6.58 -6.13
CA GLU A 21 -8.58 -7.04 -5.24
C GLU A 21 -8.78 -8.55 -5.35
N ASN A 22 -8.88 -9.06 -6.59
CA ASN A 22 -9.08 -10.49 -6.81
C ASN A 22 -7.93 -11.29 -6.23
N LEU A 23 -6.71 -10.87 -6.48
CA LEU A 23 -5.53 -11.57 -5.99
C LEU A 23 -5.45 -11.56 -4.46
N ILE A 24 -5.59 -10.39 -3.86
CA ILE A 24 -5.44 -10.23 -2.41
C ILE A 24 -6.58 -10.92 -1.65
N SER A 25 -7.80 -10.81 -2.17
CA SER A 25 -8.95 -11.49 -1.56
C SER A 25 -8.80 -13.00 -1.62
N SER A 26 -8.22 -13.52 -2.69
CA SER A 26 -8.08 -14.97 -2.87
C SER A 26 -7.20 -15.62 -1.82
N VAL A 27 -6.30 -14.84 -1.20
CA VAL A 27 -5.43 -15.36 -0.13
C VAL A 27 -5.95 -15.03 1.27
N GLY A 28 -7.18 -14.51 1.37
CA GLY A 28 -7.87 -14.37 2.65
C GLY A 28 -7.77 -13.02 3.32
N PHE A 29 -7.24 -12.01 2.64
CA PHE A 29 -7.18 -10.66 3.20
C PHE A 29 -8.41 -9.84 2.82
N GLU A 30 -8.74 -8.86 3.67
CA GLU A 30 -9.76 -7.88 3.35
C GLU A 30 -9.14 -6.77 2.53
N VAL A 31 -9.86 -6.28 1.51
CA VAL A 31 -9.34 -5.28 0.59
C VAL A 31 -10.29 -4.09 0.51
N ARG A 32 -9.74 -2.89 0.52
CA ARG A 32 -10.50 -1.68 0.22
C ARG A 32 -9.79 -0.90 -0.88
N LEU A 33 -10.57 -0.46 -1.86
CA LEU A 33 -10.05 0.16 -3.08
C LEU A 33 -10.35 1.66 -3.09
N PHE A 34 -9.36 2.43 -3.53
CA PHE A 34 -9.50 3.89 -3.64
C PHE A 34 -8.90 4.33 -4.98
N ALA A 35 -9.60 5.24 -5.65
CA ALA A 35 -9.16 5.77 -6.93
C ALA A 35 -8.20 6.96 -6.77
N SER A 36 -8.09 7.53 -5.56
CA SER A 36 -7.22 8.66 -5.30
C SER A 36 -6.71 8.63 -3.87
N ALA A 37 -5.60 9.34 -3.65
CA ALA A 37 -5.05 9.50 -2.31
C ALA A 37 -6.02 10.26 -1.42
N GLU A 38 -6.68 11.28 -1.96
CA GLU A 38 -7.64 12.08 -1.21
C GLU A 38 -8.79 11.23 -0.68
N ASN A 39 -9.34 10.34 -1.53
CA ASN A 39 -10.42 9.45 -1.10
C ASN A 39 -9.98 8.55 0.05
N PHE A 40 -8.76 8.06 0.02
CA PHE A 40 -8.22 7.23 1.09
C PHE A 40 -8.09 8.03 2.38
N LEU A 41 -7.50 9.22 2.30
CA LEU A 41 -7.28 10.07 3.49
C LEU A 41 -8.59 10.56 4.10
N ASP A 42 -9.60 10.83 3.28
CA ASP A 42 -10.89 11.33 3.76
C ASP A 42 -11.76 10.24 4.38
N SER A 43 -11.41 8.97 4.16
CA SER A 43 -12.14 7.86 4.76
C SER A 43 -11.61 7.57 6.16
N ASP A 44 -12.28 6.69 6.90
CA ASP A 44 -11.79 6.19 8.18
C ASP A 44 -10.89 4.96 8.02
N THR A 45 -10.63 4.57 6.78
CA THR A 45 -9.84 3.38 6.47
C THR A 45 -8.38 3.45 6.92
N PRO A 46 -7.66 4.61 6.83
CA PRO A 46 -6.26 4.64 7.25
C PRO A 46 -6.02 4.09 8.66
N ALA A 47 -6.88 4.41 9.60
CA ALA A 47 -6.71 3.95 10.98
C ALA A 47 -6.86 2.43 11.12
N GLN A 48 -7.50 1.78 10.15
CA GLN A 48 -7.76 0.34 10.17
C GLN A 48 -6.84 -0.44 9.25
N THR A 49 -6.00 0.24 8.48
CA THR A 49 -5.20 -0.38 7.42
C THR A 49 -3.96 -1.06 7.99
N ASP A 50 -3.75 -2.31 7.60
CA ASP A 50 -2.58 -3.09 8.00
C ASP A 50 -1.45 -2.98 6.99
N CYS A 51 -1.77 -2.73 5.73
CA CYS A 51 -0.79 -2.46 4.68
C CYS A 51 -1.46 -1.66 3.56
N ALA A 52 -0.75 -0.70 3.00
CA ALA A 52 -1.26 0.10 1.88
C ALA A 52 -0.41 -0.16 0.63
N ILE A 53 -1.07 -0.39 -0.49
CA ILE A 53 -0.44 -0.51 -1.80
C ILE A 53 -0.77 0.77 -2.55
N LEU A 54 0.26 1.55 -2.89
CA LEU A 54 0.09 2.88 -3.47
C LEU A 54 0.74 2.96 -4.85
N ASP A 55 0.00 3.49 -5.82
CA ASP A 55 0.59 3.87 -7.09
C ASP A 55 1.29 5.22 -6.90
N VAL A 56 2.48 5.38 -7.47
CA VAL A 56 3.22 6.64 -7.43
C VAL A 56 2.47 7.73 -8.17
N ARG A 57 1.91 7.40 -9.33
CA ARG A 57 1.26 8.39 -10.20
C ARG A 57 -0.25 8.39 -10.00
N LEU A 58 -0.70 9.31 -9.19
CA LEU A 58 -2.10 9.53 -8.92
C LEU A 58 -2.45 10.97 -9.28
N PRO A 59 -3.67 11.23 -9.79
CA PRO A 59 -4.11 12.61 -10.00
C PRO A 59 -4.26 13.30 -8.64
N GLY A 60 -3.91 14.59 -8.58
CA GLY A 60 -3.92 15.31 -7.33
C GLY A 60 -2.74 14.93 -6.46
N LEU A 61 -2.99 14.47 -5.25
CA LEU A 61 -1.93 14.05 -4.34
C LEU A 61 -1.30 12.75 -4.86
N SER A 62 0.02 12.76 -5.06
CA SER A 62 0.74 11.58 -5.56
C SER A 62 0.87 10.51 -4.49
N GLY A 63 1.27 9.30 -4.90
CA GLY A 63 1.53 8.21 -3.96
C GLY A 63 2.63 8.54 -2.97
N LEU A 64 3.69 9.23 -3.42
CA LEU A 64 4.77 9.64 -2.53
C LEU A 64 4.31 10.71 -1.54
N GLU A 65 3.50 11.67 -1.99
CA GLU A 65 2.92 12.66 -1.10
C GLU A 65 1.97 12.03 -0.08
N LEU A 66 1.19 11.04 -0.52
CA LEU A 66 0.32 10.30 0.40
C LEU A 66 1.14 9.59 1.46
N GLN A 67 2.24 8.95 1.07
CA GLN A 67 3.13 8.25 1.98
C GLN A 67 3.67 9.22 3.04
N GLN A 68 4.10 10.40 2.63
CA GLN A 68 4.60 11.44 3.53
C GLN A 68 3.50 11.92 4.46
N ARG A 69 2.29 12.10 3.93
CA ARG A 69 1.16 12.57 4.72
C ARG A 69 0.78 11.58 5.82
N LEU A 70 0.80 10.29 5.51
CA LEU A 70 0.52 9.26 6.50
C LEU A 70 1.54 9.29 7.64
N ALA A 71 2.82 9.50 7.31
CA ALA A 71 3.86 9.59 8.31
C ALA A 71 3.66 10.80 9.23
N VAL A 72 3.31 11.96 8.64
CA VAL A 72 3.05 13.19 9.41
C VAL A 72 1.84 13.02 10.34
N ASP A 73 0.82 12.33 9.87
CA ASP A 73 -0.40 12.10 10.65
C ASP A 73 -0.23 11.03 11.72
N GLY A 74 0.96 10.45 11.86
CA GLY A 74 1.23 9.43 12.86
C GLY A 74 0.71 8.06 12.51
N GLN A 75 0.34 7.83 11.25
CA GLN A 75 -0.16 6.54 10.79
C GLN A 75 1.00 5.63 10.44
N SER A 76 1.26 4.64 11.28
CA SER A 76 2.37 3.70 11.10
C SER A 76 1.94 2.54 10.21
N ILE A 77 1.67 2.84 8.95
CA ILE A 77 1.16 1.86 7.98
C ILE A 77 2.30 1.41 7.07
N PRO A 78 2.61 0.10 7.01
CA PRO A 78 3.57 -0.40 6.03
C PRO A 78 3.07 -0.12 4.61
N VAL A 79 3.93 0.42 3.76
CA VAL A 79 3.58 0.85 2.41
C VAL A 79 4.35 0.05 1.37
N ILE A 80 3.62 -0.46 0.38
CA ILE A 80 4.17 -1.06 -0.82
C ILE A 80 3.87 -0.09 -1.96
N VAL A 81 4.91 0.38 -2.64
CA VAL A 81 4.73 1.30 -3.77
C VAL A 81 4.77 0.51 -5.07
N ILE A 82 3.81 0.76 -5.95
CA ILE A 82 3.78 0.16 -7.28
C ILE A 82 3.82 1.27 -8.33
N THR A 83 4.40 1.01 -9.49
CA THR A 83 4.48 2.01 -10.54
C THR A 83 4.73 1.37 -11.91
N ALA A 84 4.18 1.99 -12.96
CA ALA A 84 4.47 1.60 -14.33
C ALA A 84 5.84 2.10 -14.77
N GLN A 85 6.36 3.14 -14.13
CA GLN A 85 7.65 3.74 -14.46
C GLN A 85 8.55 3.69 -13.22
N ALA A 86 9.38 2.67 -13.15
CA ALA A 86 10.29 2.47 -12.03
C ALA A 86 11.66 3.05 -12.38
N ASP A 87 11.88 4.34 -12.07
CA ASP A 87 13.20 4.94 -12.20
C ASP A 87 13.88 5.02 -10.83
N ASP A 88 15.20 5.17 -10.84
CA ASP A 88 16.00 5.14 -9.62
C ASP A 88 15.64 6.27 -8.67
N LYS A 89 15.33 7.45 -9.19
CA LYS A 89 14.98 8.60 -8.38
C LYS A 89 13.67 8.34 -7.60
N THR A 90 12.66 7.83 -8.29
CA THR A 90 11.38 7.52 -7.66
C THR A 90 11.54 6.42 -6.61
N GLN A 91 12.33 5.40 -6.93
CA GLN A 91 12.60 4.33 -5.99
C GLN A 91 13.29 4.85 -4.73
N ASP A 92 14.31 5.70 -4.91
CA ASP A 92 15.03 6.27 -3.77
C ASP A 92 14.11 7.12 -2.89
N GLU A 93 13.22 7.90 -3.50
CA GLU A 93 12.26 8.71 -2.75
C GLU A 93 11.27 7.83 -1.97
N ALA A 94 10.78 6.77 -2.58
CA ALA A 94 9.85 5.85 -1.92
C ALA A 94 10.51 5.16 -0.73
N VAL A 95 11.73 4.68 -0.91
CA VAL A 95 12.48 4.01 0.15
C VAL A 95 12.80 4.99 1.28
N ALA A 96 13.23 6.22 0.93
CA ALA A 96 13.52 7.24 1.93
C ALA A 96 12.29 7.60 2.74
N ALA A 97 11.10 7.52 2.16
CA ALA A 97 9.84 7.78 2.86
C ALA A 97 9.33 6.55 3.62
N GLY A 98 10.06 5.43 3.59
CA GLY A 98 9.76 4.26 4.41
C GLY A 98 9.04 3.11 3.73
N ALA A 99 9.01 3.09 2.39
CA ALA A 99 8.35 1.98 1.69
C ALA A 99 9.02 0.65 1.99
N ILE A 100 8.20 -0.37 2.24
CA ILE A 100 8.68 -1.74 2.47
C ILE A 100 9.17 -2.37 1.17
N ALA A 101 8.48 -2.05 0.06
CA ALA A 101 8.81 -2.58 -1.25
C ALA A 101 8.45 -1.58 -2.32
N PHE A 102 9.16 -1.66 -3.44
CA PHE A 102 8.92 -0.84 -4.61
C PHE A 102 8.83 -1.78 -5.81
N LEU A 103 7.64 -1.92 -6.38
CA LEU A 103 7.35 -2.92 -7.39
C LEU A 103 6.96 -2.27 -8.71
N LYS A 104 7.46 -2.83 -9.81
CA LYS A 104 7.13 -2.36 -11.14
C LYS A 104 5.91 -3.10 -11.67
N LYS A 105 4.99 -2.37 -12.29
CA LYS A 105 3.84 -2.96 -12.98
C LYS A 105 4.28 -3.60 -14.30
N PRO A 106 3.68 -4.72 -14.72
CA PRO A 106 2.64 -5.47 -14.02
C PRO A 106 3.21 -6.29 -12.87
N VAL A 107 2.50 -6.29 -11.74
CA VAL A 107 2.95 -6.98 -10.54
C VAL A 107 2.47 -8.43 -10.59
N THR A 108 3.41 -9.38 -10.43
CA THR A 108 3.06 -10.79 -10.40
C THR A 108 2.52 -11.17 -9.03
N GLU A 109 1.74 -12.25 -8.99
CA GLU A 109 1.18 -12.78 -7.75
C GLU A 109 2.28 -13.07 -6.73
N GLU A 110 3.31 -13.78 -7.15
CA GLU A 110 4.40 -14.19 -6.27
C GLU A 110 5.10 -12.99 -5.63
N VAL A 111 5.44 -11.99 -6.45
CA VAL A 111 6.14 -10.80 -5.96
C VAL A 111 5.27 -10.01 -4.99
N LEU A 112 3.99 -9.85 -5.32
CA LEU A 112 3.06 -9.12 -4.47
C LEU A 112 2.85 -9.82 -3.13
N LEU A 113 2.63 -11.12 -3.15
CA LEU A 113 2.40 -11.88 -1.91
C LEU A 113 3.63 -11.87 -1.01
N THR A 114 4.84 -11.93 -1.59
CA THR A 114 6.07 -11.82 -0.82
C THR A 114 6.16 -10.44 -0.14
N ALA A 115 5.82 -9.38 -0.87
CA ALA A 115 5.86 -8.03 -0.31
C ALA A 115 4.82 -7.85 0.80
N LEU A 116 3.60 -8.38 0.61
CA LEU A 116 2.56 -8.32 1.63
C LEU A 116 2.96 -9.07 2.89
N ASP A 117 3.57 -10.24 2.74
CA ASP A 117 4.04 -11.01 3.89
C ASP A 117 5.07 -10.21 4.69
N ALA A 118 6.02 -9.60 4.02
CA ALA A 118 7.04 -8.77 4.68
C ALA A 118 6.41 -7.57 5.40
N ALA A 119 5.44 -6.92 4.76
CA ALA A 119 4.78 -5.75 5.34
C ALA A 119 3.98 -6.12 6.59
N LEU A 120 3.25 -7.21 6.54
CA LEU A 120 2.43 -7.65 7.66
C LEU A 120 3.26 -8.15 8.83
N LYS A 121 4.39 -8.78 8.55
CA LYS A 121 5.33 -9.19 9.60
C LYS A 121 5.92 -7.98 10.31
N ARG A 122 6.28 -6.96 9.55
CA ARG A 122 6.84 -5.75 10.14
C ARG A 122 5.85 -5.07 11.08
N LYS A 123 4.57 -5.01 10.69
CA LYS A 123 3.55 -4.42 11.53
C LYS A 123 3.36 -5.22 12.82
N THR A 124 3.33 -6.54 12.72
CA THR A 124 3.22 -7.41 13.89
C THR A 124 4.41 -7.23 14.84
N ASP A 125 5.62 -7.16 14.30
CA ASP A 125 6.82 -6.96 15.10
C ASP A 125 6.78 -5.63 15.84
N GLN A 126 6.31 -4.57 15.18
CA GLN A 126 6.16 -3.27 15.83
C GLN A 126 5.16 -3.31 16.98
N GLN A 127 4.08 -4.07 16.83
CA GLN A 127 3.08 -4.22 17.88
C GLN A 127 3.62 -5.01 19.07
N VAL A 128 4.45 -5.99 18.82
CA VAL A 128 4.99 -6.85 19.87
C VAL A 128 6.02 -6.11 20.72
N VAL A 129 6.76 -5.19 20.13
CA VAL A 129 7.83 -4.47 20.83
C VAL A 129 7.30 -3.39 21.77
N SER A 130 6.10 -2.92 21.54
CA SER A 130 5.54 -1.84 22.37
C SER A 130 5.22 -2.23 23.79
#